data_988db49d0b0f654a1ccd33db3878277c
#
_entry.id   988db49d0b0f654a1ccd33db3878277c
#
_cell.length_a   1.000
_cell.length_b   1.000
_cell.length_c   1.000
_cell.angle_alpha   90.00
_cell.angle_beta   90.00
_cell.angle_gamma   90.00
#
_symmetry.space_group_name_H-M   'P 1'
#
loop_
_entity.id
_entity.type
_entity.pdbx_description
1 polymer ?
#
loop_
_entity_poly.entity_id
_entity_poly.type
_entity_poly.pdbx_seq_one_letter_code
_entity_poly.pdbx_strand_id
1 'polypeptide(L)'
;MAICAKRIIPPLLCTLFVLFVSPRFAYSTLAQTAAPQRSQTEVNEEAQAAYKAGTSAAAKNDFKTAETELEKVVRLVPKIEEGHSALGAVLLRLGKFPEAIKELEEALALKPGDVAAQTNLALAYAQTGAHKRAVALFEKIEAEAREKSASDPPQTLTPGLLFSYARSLAATGQLTAATAKMKSAVAESPQSADLHDALGTLYAQQRNWDLAIAQFREVLRINPQYAGGHLHLGAALLAQQQLPEAITELSLASEVAPENAAAATELGKAYAANNDDTKAIDEFNRALRLNPRSVDAMNQLALALQRTGENAKAVALLRQVVQAEPQNTEAGANLGLALLLAGNAKDAIPYLERRLAQSPRDVTAHENLAAAYMQMNEVDNAVRVLKSGLTHDPENFQLHYNLGLALKLKDDNAAAIPELEKAAKLNPTAHEPHYTLGILFMQDGRYDEAARELSLAMKMHPDNADGWATLGSLYRKMNKLPEAADALREAIRQAPDQPDAHLTLATVLAEQGNTAEAAAERKKGAELERVEMNRQRAEVATNTGNSLMKKGQVADAIERYQEALNDDPNYAAAHRALANALERQGRKAEAEAEREKADQLEKSRP
;
A
#
# COMPACT_ATOMS: atom_id res chain seq x y z
N MET A 1 6.24 2.44 6.35
CA MET A 1 6.30 3.75 5.66
C MET A 1 7.76 4.15 5.43
N ALA A 2 8.39 3.62 4.41
CA ALA A 2 9.63 4.12 3.86
C ALA A 2 9.24 4.96 2.65
N ILE A 3 8.82 6.20 2.88
CA ILE A 3 8.58 7.17 1.83
C ILE A 3 9.93 7.49 1.20
N CYS A 4 10.03 7.09 -0.02
CA CYS A 4 11.06 7.27 -1.02
C CYS A 4 12.11 8.38 -0.70
N ALA A 5 13.22 8.00 -0.07
CA ALA A 5 14.41 8.85 0.03
C ALA A 5 15.35 8.68 -1.18
N LYS A 6 14.80 8.39 -2.37
CA LYS A 6 15.61 8.33 -3.60
C LYS A 6 14.90 9.08 -4.73
N ARG A 7 15.49 10.23 -5.08
CA ARG A 7 15.25 11.08 -6.24
C ARG A 7 14.03 12.00 -6.19
N ILE A 8 14.15 13.12 -5.53
CA ILE A 8 13.73 14.42 -6.10
C ILE A 8 14.77 15.41 -5.61
N ILE A 9 15.73 15.75 -6.43
CA ILE A 9 16.60 16.91 -6.27
C ILE A 9 16.02 17.96 -7.19
N PRO A 10 15.30 18.96 -6.68
CA PRO A 10 15.14 20.18 -7.45
C PRO A 10 16.53 20.86 -7.51
N PRO A 11 16.95 21.40 -8.64
CA PRO A 11 18.20 22.14 -8.77
C PRO A 11 18.07 23.58 -8.24
N LEU A 12 17.52 23.76 -7.05
CA LEU A 12 17.31 25.11 -6.51
C LEU A 12 17.63 25.13 -5.02
N LEU A 13 18.90 25.31 -4.75
CA LEU A 13 19.39 26.00 -3.55
C LEU A 13 20.90 26.14 -3.68
N CYS A 14 21.29 26.88 -4.69
CA CYS A 14 22.66 27.26 -4.94
C CYS A 14 22.82 28.80 -4.86
N THR A 15 22.52 29.35 -3.72
CA THR A 15 22.91 30.72 -3.42
C THR A 15 23.50 30.75 -2.03
N LEU A 16 24.80 30.41 -1.94
CA LEU A 16 25.75 31.14 -1.12
C LEU A 16 27.16 30.65 -1.40
N PHE A 17 27.83 31.37 -2.23
CA PHE A 17 29.24 31.30 -2.43
C PHE A 17 29.92 32.14 -1.33
N VAL A 18 30.60 31.47 -0.43
CA VAL A 18 31.60 32.17 0.38
C VAL A 18 32.94 32.06 -0.36
N LEU A 19 33.13 32.91 -1.37
CA LEU A 19 34.44 33.25 -1.88
C LEU A 19 34.98 34.36 -0.99
N PHE A 20 35.59 34.02 0.14
CA PHE A 20 36.48 34.96 0.81
C PHE A 20 37.78 35.01 0.02
N VAL A 21 37.91 36.02 -0.81
CA VAL A 21 39.17 36.38 -1.45
C VAL A 21 40.01 37.12 -0.40
N SER A 22 40.90 36.41 0.27
CA SER A 22 41.97 37.07 1.02
C SER A 22 43.02 37.65 0.07
N PRO A 23 43.35 38.94 0.12
CA PRO A 23 44.24 39.56 -0.87
C PRO A 23 45.73 39.44 -0.53
N ARG A 24 46.19 38.44 0.25
CA ARG A 24 47.63 38.37 0.60
C ARG A 24 48.21 36.98 0.45
N PHE A 25 48.91 36.76 -0.67
CA PHE A 25 49.89 35.68 -0.82
C PHE A 25 51.12 36.03 0.03
N ALA A 26 51.38 35.28 1.11
CA ALA A 26 52.63 35.40 1.88
C ALA A 26 53.55 34.24 1.44
N TYR A 27 54.66 34.57 0.84
CA TYR A 27 55.65 33.61 0.34
C TYR A 27 56.68 33.26 1.40
N SER A 28 56.88 31.95 1.65
CA SER A 28 58.06 31.42 2.32
C SER A 28 59.02 30.82 1.29
N THR A 29 60.22 31.33 1.21
CA THR A 29 61.31 30.89 0.32
C THR A 29 61.92 29.56 0.81
N LEU A 30 61.87 28.51 -0.01
CA LEU A 30 62.73 27.34 0.11
C LEU A 30 63.39 27.05 -1.24
N ALA A 31 64.75 27.18 -1.24
CA ALA A 31 65.58 26.95 -2.41
C ALA A 31 65.88 25.46 -2.61
N GLN A 32 65.77 24.94 -3.82
CA GLN A 32 66.39 23.69 -4.30
C GLN A 32 66.77 23.77 -5.78
N THR A 33 67.95 23.22 -6.11
CA THR A 33 68.71 23.36 -7.36
C THR A 33 68.44 22.26 -8.37
N ALA A 34 68.34 22.57 -9.67
CA ALA A 34 69.01 22.04 -10.90
C ALA A 34 68.10 21.79 -12.11
N ALA A 35 68.52 22.30 -13.28
CA ALA A 35 68.07 22.41 -14.66
C ALA A 35 67.45 23.79 -14.95
N PRO A 36 67.36 24.32 -16.21
CA PRO A 36 66.92 25.72 -16.39
C PRO A 36 65.49 25.84 -15.86
N GLN A 37 65.42 25.99 -14.58
CA GLN A 37 64.19 26.13 -13.83
C GLN A 37 63.75 27.60 -13.97
N ARG A 38 62.51 27.79 -14.43
CA ARG A 38 61.83 29.07 -14.21
C ARG A 38 62.14 29.52 -12.79
N SER A 39 62.46 30.76 -12.58
CA SER A 39 62.72 31.26 -11.23
C SER A 39 61.47 31.04 -10.37
N GLN A 40 61.66 30.78 -9.08
CA GLN A 40 60.53 30.62 -8.17
C GLN A 40 59.58 31.81 -8.21
N THR A 41 60.11 33.00 -8.50
CA THR A 41 59.36 34.24 -8.68
C THR A 41 58.43 34.16 -9.90
N GLU A 42 58.92 33.70 -11.04
CA GLU A 42 58.09 33.52 -12.27
C GLU A 42 56.99 32.49 -12.07
N VAL A 43 57.28 31.37 -11.39
CA VAL A 43 56.26 30.35 -11.06
C VAL A 43 55.19 30.93 -10.14
N ASN A 44 55.56 31.73 -9.17
CA ASN A 44 54.64 32.36 -8.23
C ASN A 44 53.75 33.41 -8.93
N GLU A 45 54.32 34.24 -9.81
CA GLU A 45 53.59 35.23 -10.60
C GLU A 45 52.58 34.55 -11.54
N GLU A 46 52.98 33.44 -12.19
CA GLU A 46 52.12 32.66 -13.05
C GLU A 46 50.96 32.02 -12.24
N ALA A 47 51.24 31.48 -11.08
CA ALA A 47 50.21 30.89 -10.18
C ALA A 47 49.23 31.98 -9.69
N GLN A 48 49.74 33.18 -9.35
CA GLN A 48 48.89 34.29 -8.92
C GLN A 48 47.99 34.79 -10.05
N ALA A 49 48.51 34.89 -11.27
CA ALA A 49 47.73 35.24 -12.45
C ALA A 49 46.62 34.20 -12.73
N ALA A 50 46.98 32.92 -12.67
CA ALA A 50 46.02 31.81 -12.85
C ALA A 50 44.94 31.80 -11.73
N TYR A 51 45.32 32.02 -10.46
CA TYR A 51 44.39 32.15 -9.35
C TYR A 51 43.38 33.29 -9.58
N LYS A 52 43.86 34.46 -9.94
CA LYS A 52 43.02 35.62 -10.27
C LYS A 52 42.09 35.34 -11.46
N ALA A 53 42.59 34.68 -12.50
CA ALA A 53 41.79 34.31 -13.66
C ALA A 53 40.71 33.29 -13.29
N GLY A 54 41.08 32.24 -12.53
CA GLY A 54 40.16 31.18 -12.08
C GLY A 54 39.05 31.72 -11.15
N THR A 55 39.41 32.52 -10.16
CA THR A 55 38.44 33.16 -9.24
C THR A 55 37.52 34.14 -9.97
N SER A 56 38.07 34.93 -10.94
CA SER A 56 37.27 35.82 -11.80
C SER A 56 36.30 35.05 -12.71
N ALA A 57 36.71 33.90 -13.27
CA ALA A 57 35.85 33.04 -14.06
C ALA A 57 34.75 32.43 -13.19
N ALA A 58 35.09 31.93 -11.99
CA ALA A 58 34.11 31.40 -11.03
C ALA A 58 33.06 32.47 -10.64
N ALA A 59 33.46 33.70 -10.43
CA ALA A 59 32.52 34.79 -10.12
C ALA A 59 31.57 35.11 -11.29
N LYS A 60 31.94 34.78 -12.52
CA LYS A 60 31.09 34.88 -13.73
C LYS A 60 30.31 33.62 -14.02
N ASN A 61 30.33 32.62 -13.13
CA ASN A 61 29.76 31.27 -13.31
C ASN A 61 30.38 30.45 -14.48
N ASP A 62 31.56 30.86 -14.99
CA ASP A 62 32.33 30.06 -15.93
C ASP A 62 33.23 29.07 -15.17
N PHE A 63 32.56 28.02 -14.65
CA PHE A 63 33.22 27.03 -13.81
C PHE A 63 34.22 26.14 -14.56
N LYS A 64 34.09 25.98 -15.87
CA LYS A 64 35.04 25.19 -16.68
C LYS A 64 36.39 25.92 -16.83
N THR A 65 36.35 27.21 -17.16
CA THR A 65 37.54 28.04 -17.20
C THR A 65 38.14 28.17 -15.81
N ALA A 66 37.30 28.35 -14.77
CA ALA A 66 37.74 28.40 -13.38
C ALA A 66 38.50 27.13 -12.96
N GLU A 67 37.97 25.93 -13.29
CA GLU A 67 38.63 24.65 -13.02
C GLU A 67 40.02 24.60 -13.67
N THR A 68 40.10 24.87 -14.98
CA THR A 68 41.36 24.82 -15.72
C THR A 68 42.45 25.75 -15.12
N GLU A 69 42.09 26.98 -14.78
CA GLU A 69 43.03 27.95 -14.22
C GLU A 69 43.41 27.57 -12.76
N LEU A 70 42.49 27.07 -11.95
CA LEU A 70 42.77 26.66 -10.58
C LEU A 70 43.55 25.35 -10.51
N GLU A 71 43.33 24.39 -11.42
CA GLU A 71 44.19 23.21 -11.58
C GLU A 71 45.65 23.63 -11.92
N LYS A 72 45.81 24.68 -12.72
CA LYS A 72 47.12 25.23 -13.01
C LYS A 72 47.79 25.79 -11.75
N VAL A 73 47.03 26.46 -10.86
CA VAL A 73 47.52 26.95 -9.57
C VAL A 73 48.05 25.79 -8.71
N VAL A 74 47.23 24.79 -8.49
CA VAL A 74 47.57 23.61 -7.64
C VAL A 74 48.77 22.85 -8.19
N ARG A 75 48.92 22.77 -9.52
CA ARG A 75 50.07 22.14 -10.18
C ARG A 75 51.34 22.95 -10.03
N LEU A 76 51.25 24.29 -10.15
CA LEU A 76 52.41 25.19 -10.02
C LEU A 76 52.91 25.31 -8.58
N VAL A 77 51.98 25.42 -7.64
CA VAL A 77 52.25 25.62 -6.21
C VAL A 77 51.40 24.68 -5.36
N PRO A 78 51.78 23.38 -5.27
CA PRO A 78 50.96 22.32 -4.61
C PRO A 78 50.76 22.49 -3.09
N LYS A 79 51.46 23.42 -2.46
CA LYS A 79 51.40 23.71 -1.01
C LYS A 79 50.66 25.01 -0.69
N ILE A 80 49.85 25.50 -1.61
CA ILE A 80 49.00 26.67 -1.40
C ILE A 80 47.58 26.23 -1.08
N GLU A 81 47.15 26.49 0.14
CA GLU A 81 45.82 26.16 0.65
C GLU A 81 44.71 26.87 -0.14
N GLU A 82 44.88 28.15 -0.47
CA GLU A 82 43.88 28.93 -1.22
C GLU A 82 43.59 28.35 -2.61
N GLY A 83 44.59 27.74 -3.26
CA GLY A 83 44.46 27.08 -4.56
C GLY A 83 43.58 25.84 -4.47
N HIS A 84 43.85 24.97 -3.50
CA HIS A 84 43.07 23.75 -3.25
C HIS A 84 41.65 24.06 -2.78
N SER A 85 41.48 25.06 -1.88
CA SER A 85 40.18 25.51 -1.38
C SER A 85 39.29 26.04 -2.51
N ALA A 86 39.88 26.93 -3.38
CA ALA A 86 39.17 27.50 -4.52
C ALA A 86 38.81 26.42 -5.59
N LEU A 87 39.77 25.54 -5.92
CA LEU A 87 39.54 24.45 -6.87
C LEU A 87 38.43 23.50 -6.35
N GLY A 88 38.50 23.10 -5.08
CA GLY A 88 37.48 22.27 -4.46
C GLY A 88 36.10 22.89 -4.48
N ALA A 89 35.99 24.19 -4.25
CA ALA A 89 34.74 24.95 -4.36
C ALA A 89 34.17 24.92 -5.79
N VAL A 90 35.01 25.08 -6.81
CA VAL A 90 34.62 25.04 -8.23
C VAL A 90 34.19 23.63 -8.64
N LEU A 91 34.95 22.60 -8.23
CA LEU A 91 34.60 21.19 -8.48
C LEU A 91 33.27 20.81 -7.85
N LEU A 92 32.98 21.31 -6.66
CA LEU A 92 31.67 21.13 -6.00
C LEU A 92 30.53 21.69 -6.87
N ARG A 93 30.72 22.86 -7.47
CA ARG A 93 29.74 23.51 -8.38
C ARG A 93 29.55 22.73 -9.68
N LEU A 94 30.60 22.11 -10.18
CA LEU A 94 30.55 21.23 -11.35
C LEU A 94 29.97 19.83 -11.07
N GLY A 95 29.66 19.52 -9.81
CA GLY A 95 29.17 18.20 -9.40
C GLY A 95 30.25 17.11 -9.38
N LYS A 96 31.53 17.49 -9.46
CA LYS A 96 32.69 16.61 -9.38
C LYS A 96 33.07 16.37 -7.91
N PHE A 97 32.15 15.72 -7.18
CA PHE A 97 32.24 15.60 -5.72
C PHE A 97 33.47 14.82 -5.22
N PRO A 98 33.90 13.69 -5.81
CA PRO A 98 35.08 12.98 -5.34
C PRO A 98 36.35 13.81 -5.45
N GLU A 99 36.51 14.54 -6.56
CA GLU A 99 37.64 15.43 -6.81
C GLU A 99 37.59 16.64 -5.88
N ALA A 100 36.39 17.21 -5.67
CA ALA A 100 36.19 18.31 -4.73
C ALA A 100 36.59 17.92 -3.30
N ILE A 101 36.21 16.72 -2.84
CA ILE A 101 36.58 16.21 -1.52
C ILE A 101 38.08 16.14 -1.38
N LYS A 102 38.78 15.56 -2.37
CA LYS A 102 40.23 15.44 -2.34
C LYS A 102 40.93 16.80 -2.19
N GLU A 103 40.57 17.77 -3.02
CA GLU A 103 41.19 19.09 -3.00
C GLU A 103 40.85 19.85 -1.69
N LEU A 104 39.63 19.71 -1.16
CA LEU A 104 39.26 20.34 0.10
C LEU A 104 39.90 19.66 1.32
N GLU A 105 40.12 18.37 1.32
CA GLU A 105 40.89 17.65 2.35
C GLU A 105 42.36 18.13 2.34
N GLU A 106 42.95 18.34 1.16
CA GLU A 106 44.30 18.86 1.03
C GLU A 106 44.39 20.32 1.52
N ALA A 107 43.40 21.16 1.17
CA ALA A 107 43.31 22.51 1.71
C ALA A 107 43.29 22.53 3.25
N LEU A 108 42.51 21.66 3.86
CA LEU A 108 42.40 21.54 5.32
C LEU A 108 43.62 20.89 5.97
N ALA A 109 44.36 20.04 5.24
CA ALA A 109 45.66 19.54 5.71
C ALA A 109 46.69 20.65 5.80
N LEU A 110 46.66 21.59 4.85
CA LEU A 110 47.54 22.78 4.84
C LEU A 110 47.11 23.83 5.86
N LYS A 111 45.79 24.04 6.01
CA LYS A 111 45.22 25.03 6.94
C LYS A 111 43.91 24.52 7.58
N PRO A 112 44.02 23.84 8.74
CA PRO A 112 42.87 23.21 9.40
C PRO A 112 41.74 24.18 9.80
N GLY A 113 42.01 25.47 9.90
CA GLY A 113 41.05 26.50 10.29
C GLY A 113 40.39 27.25 9.11
N ASP A 114 40.54 26.78 7.87
CA ASP A 114 39.84 27.38 6.73
C ASP A 114 38.35 27.02 6.76
N VAL A 115 37.52 27.96 7.24
CA VAL A 115 36.06 27.80 7.37
C VAL A 115 35.40 27.59 5.99
N ALA A 116 35.94 28.20 4.92
CA ALA A 116 35.39 28.03 3.58
C ALA A 116 35.61 26.61 3.06
N ALA A 117 36.83 26.08 3.23
CA ALA A 117 37.14 24.69 2.88
C ALA A 117 36.35 23.72 3.75
N GLN A 118 36.22 23.93 5.06
CA GLN A 118 35.38 23.10 5.95
C GLN A 118 33.93 23.07 5.48
N THR A 119 33.35 24.23 5.16
CA THR A 119 31.96 24.37 4.70
C THR A 119 31.75 23.66 3.38
N ASN A 120 32.62 23.86 2.40
CA ASN A 120 32.53 23.22 1.09
C ASN A 120 32.73 21.69 1.20
N LEU A 121 33.62 21.22 2.08
CA LEU A 121 33.82 19.79 2.33
C LEU A 121 32.60 19.14 3.01
N ALA A 122 31.99 19.86 3.98
CA ALA A 122 30.75 19.37 4.61
C ALA A 122 29.61 19.23 3.59
N LEU A 123 29.48 20.20 2.66
CA LEU A 123 28.53 20.12 1.56
C LEU A 123 28.84 18.96 0.59
N ALA A 124 30.11 18.78 0.24
CA ALA A 124 30.54 17.68 -0.63
C ALA A 124 30.23 16.29 0.01
N TYR A 125 30.52 16.12 1.30
CA TYR A 125 30.14 14.91 2.04
C TYR A 125 28.63 14.72 2.12
N ALA A 126 27.85 15.76 2.33
CA ALA A 126 26.40 15.68 2.34
C ALA A 126 25.83 15.24 0.97
N GLN A 127 26.43 15.70 -0.14
CA GLN A 127 26.01 15.32 -1.49
C GLN A 127 26.40 13.89 -1.88
N THR A 128 27.53 13.39 -1.37
CA THR A 128 28.01 12.03 -1.63
C THR A 128 27.43 10.97 -0.69
N GLY A 129 26.56 11.35 0.24
CA GLY A 129 25.98 10.44 1.22
C GLY A 129 26.88 10.13 2.42
N ALA A 130 28.06 10.77 2.52
CA ALA A 130 28.96 10.62 3.67
C ALA A 130 28.44 11.44 4.89
N HIS A 131 27.13 11.27 5.21
CA HIS A 131 26.41 12.11 6.17
C HIS A 131 27.06 12.20 7.55
N LYS A 132 27.67 11.11 8.07
CA LYS A 132 28.36 11.15 9.37
C LYS A 132 29.54 12.13 9.36
N ARG A 133 30.31 12.15 8.25
CA ARG A 133 31.44 13.10 8.10
C ARG A 133 30.92 14.53 7.91
N ALA A 134 29.84 14.71 7.16
CA ALA A 134 29.20 16.02 7.00
C ALA A 134 28.72 16.57 8.34
N VAL A 135 28.02 15.78 9.16
CA VAL A 135 27.55 16.18 10.50
C VAL A 135 28.71 16.62 11.37
N ALA A 136 29.78 15.84 11.46
CA ALA A 136 30.95 16.18 12.29
C ALA A 136 31.59 17.51 11.87
N LEU A 137 31.65 17.82 10.57
CA LEU A 137 32.16 19.11 10.09
C LEU A 137 31.18 20.24 10.37
N PHE A 138 29.90 20.08 10.18
CA PHE A 138 28.90 21.08 10.52
C PHE A 138 28.90 21.42 12.02
N GLU A 139 29.04 20.41 12.89
CA GLU A 139 29.17 20.59 14.34
C GLU A 139 30.40 21.41 14.69
N LYS A 140 31.55 21.12 14.04
CA LYS A 140 32.79 21.88 14.23
C LYS A 140 32.63 23.31 13.78
N ILE A 141 32.09 23.57 12.59
CA ILE A 141 31.84 24.92 12.07
C ILE A 141 30.92 25.70 13.02
N GLU A 142 29.87 25.06 13.54
CA GLU A 142 28.94 25.70 14.48
C GLU A 142 29.61 26.02 15.83
N ALA A 143 30.46 25.13 16.34
CA ALA A 143 31.22 25.36 17.56
C ALA A 143 32.20 26.54 17.40
N GLU A 144 32.97 26.56 16.30
CA GLU A 144 33.91 27.68 15.99
C GLU A 144 33.17 29.03 15.80
N ALA A 145 31.98 29.01 15.19
CA ALA A 145 31.15 30.21 15.05
C ALA A 145 30.66 30.72 16.41
N ARG A 146 30.29 29.86 17.34
CA ARG A 146 29.87 30.23 18.71
C ARG A 146 30.99 30.81 19.53
N GLU A 147 32.20 30.25 19.44
CA GLU A 147 33.38 30.76 20.17
C GLU A 147 33.76 32.16 19.71
N LYS A 148 33.70 32.44 18.41
CA LYS A 148 34.00 33.76 17.84
C LYS A 148 32.93 34.80 18.14
N SER A 149 31.69 34.37 18.38
CA SER A 149 30.52 35.22 18.61
C SER A 149 30.46 35.86 20.01
N ALA A 150 31.38 35.55 20.91
CA ALA A 150 31.44 36.22 22.22
C ALA A 150 31.81 37.74 22.13
N SER A 151 32.20 38.23 20.95
CA SER A 151 32.64 39.60 20.70
C SER A 151 31.97 40.34 19.51
N ASP A 152 31.13 39.60 18.71
CA ASP A 152 30.44 40.12 17.52
C ASP A 152 29.05 39.49 17.38
N PRO A 153 28.07 40.09 16.62
CA PRO A 153 26.77 39.44 16.43
C PRO A 153 26.94 38.02 15.86
N PRO A 154 26.18 37.02 16.37
CA PRO A 154 26.39 35.62 16.05
C PRO A 154 26.33 35.41 14.54
N GLN A 155 27.39 34.86 13.96
CA GLN A 155 27.35 34.38 12.58
C GLN A 155 26.49 33.11 12.56
N THR A 156 25.22 33.26 12.18
CA THR A 156 24.32 32.12 11.94
C THR A 156 24.73 31.42 10.65
N LEU A 157 24.63 30.09 10.65
CA LEU A 157 24.76 29.32 9.42
C LEU A 157 23.62 29.72 8.47
N THR A 158 23.96 30.00 7.22
CA THR A 158 22.94 30.37 6.22
C THR A 158 21.85 29.32 6.07
N PRO A 159 20.62 29.68 5.63
CA PRO A 159 19.53 28.75 5.44
C PRO A 159 19.89 27.50 4.60
N GLY A 160 20.70 27.69 3.55
CA GLY A 160 21.16 26.56 2.70
C GLY A 160 22.12 25.61 3.42
N LEU A 161 22.98 26.12 4.30
CA LEU A 161 23.86 25.29 5.12
C LEU A 161 23.07 24.56 6.20
N LEU A 162 22.15 25.26 6.88
CA LEU A 162 21.23 24.66 7.86
C LEU A 162 20.38 23.55 7.23
N PHE A 163 19.90 23.75 6.01
CA PHE A 163 19.19 22.73 5.24
C PHE A 163 20.06 21.49 5.00
N SER A 164 21.29 21.67 4.52
CA SER A 164 22.21 20.57 4.22
C SER A 164 22.63 19.82 5.49
N TYR A 165 22.84 20.56 6.56
CA TYR A 165 23.13 20.01 7.89
C TYR A 165 21.94 19.21 8.43
N ALA A 166 20.72 19.78 8.42
CA ALA A 166 19.50 19.10 8.85
C ALA A 166 19.26 17.81 8.05
N ARG A 167 19.47 17.84 6.73
CA ARG A 167 19.34 16.65 5.87
C ARG A 167 20.35 15.56 6.24
N SER A 168 21.59 15.94 6.57
CA SER A 168 22.62 15.00 6.99
C SER A 168 22.33 14.41 8.38
N LEU A 169 21.82 15.22 9.32
CA LEU A 169 21.34 14.75 10.63
C LEU A 169 20.18 13.76 10.47
N ALA A 170 19.21 14.06 9.62
CA ALA A 170 18.09 13.17 9.35
C ALA A 170 18.55 11.82 8.77
N ALA A 171 19.48 11.85 7.82
CA ALA A 171 20.06 10.65 7.22
C ALA A 171 20.86 9.79 8.22
N THR A 172 21.36 10.38 9.31
CA THR A 172 22.02 9.65 10.41
C THR A 172 21.06 9.26 11.55
N GLY A 173 19.75 9.50 11.39
CA GLY A 173 18.72 9.16 12.39
C GLY A 173 18.52 10.20 13.50
N GLN A 174 19.21 11.33 13.44
CA GLN A 174 19.15 12.41 14.45
C GLN A 174 17.99 13.38 14.14
N LEU A 175 16.76 12.87 14.08
CA LEU A 175 15.59 13.63 13.60
C LEU A 175 15.27 14.86 14.43
N THR A 176 15.45 14.83 15.75
CA THR A 176 15.19 15.98 16.62
C THR A 176 16.16 17.12 16.34
N ALA A 177 17.45 16.81 16.21
CA ALA A 177 18.46 17.80 15.87
C ALA A 177 18.26 18.36 14.44
N ALA A 178 17.93 17.49 13.49
CA ALA A 178 17.57 17.87 12.13
C ALA A 178 16.42 18.88 12.10
N THR A 179 15.35 18.60 12.85
CA THR A 179 14.18 19.50 12.96
C THR A 179 14.56 20.85 13.59
N ALA A 180 15.42 20.85 14.61
CA ALA A 180 15.88 22.11 15.20
C ALA A 180 16.65 22.98 14.18
N LYS A 181 17.56 22.38 13.40
CA LYS A 181 18.29 23.11 12.35
C LYS A 181 17.38 23.60 11.23
N MET A 182 16.41 22.78 10.82
CA MET A 182 15.44 23.16 9.79
C MET A 182 14.52 24.31 10.27
N LYS A 183 14.11 24.32 11.55
CA LYS A 183 13.38 25.46 12.13
C LYS A 183 14.18 26.75 12.05
N SER A 184 15.49 26.69 12.36
CA SER A 184 16.35 27.85 12.22
C SER A 184 16.43 28.33 10.77
N ALA A 185 16.54 27.42 9.81
CA ALA A 185 16.54 27.76 8.38
C ALA A 185 15.24 28.45 7.94
N VAL A 186 14.08 27.91 8.38
CA VAL A 186 12.76 28.50 8.11
C VAL A 186 12.62 29.88 8.75
N ALA A 187 13.11 30.07 9.98
CA ALA A 187 13.06 31.37 10.66
C ALA A 187 13.83 32.46 9.92
N GLU A 188 14.96 32.10 9.29
CA GLU A 188 15.75 33.03 8.47
C GLU A 188 15.18 33.26 7.06
N SER A 189 14.42 32.29 6.53
CA SER A 189 13.82 32.39 5.21
C SER A 189 12.37 31.90 5.21
N PRO A 190 11.44 32.64 5.86
CA PRO A 190 10.06 32.19 6.08
C PRO A 190 9.18 32.16 4.82
N GLN A 191 9.65 32.63 3.68
CA GLN A 191 8.95 32.57 2.39
C GLN A 191 9.54 31.49 1.46
N SER A 192 10.33 30.57 2.00
CA SER A 192 10.88 29.44 1.23
C SER A 192 9.98 28.22 1.33
N ALA A 193 9.23 27.93 0.27
CA ALA A 193 8.40 26.74 0.19
C ALA A 193 9.21 25.45 0.40
N ASP A 194 10.43 25.37 -0.16
CA ASP A 194 11.30 24.18 -0.03
C ASP A 194 11.74 23.92 1.43
N LEU A 195 11.98 24.96 2.21
CA LEU A 195 12.35 24.80 3.62
C LEU A 195 11.15 24.35 4.47
N HIS A 196 9.95 24.88 4.20
CA HIS A 196 8.72 24.43 4.85
C HIS A 196 8.40 22.99 4.47
N ASP A 197 8.57 22.60 3.20
CA ASP A 197 8.38 21.22 2.74
C ASP A 197 9.33 20.25 3.43
N ALA A 198 10.61 20.61 3.53
CA ALA A 198 11.61 19.82 4.24
C ALA A 198 11.31 19.73 5.75
N LEU A 199 10.86 20.81 6.39
CA LEU A 199 10.46 20.79 7.79
C LEU A 199 9.22 19.92 8.01
N GLY A 200 8.22 20.03 7.14
CA GLY A 200 7.03 19.18 7.14
C GLY A 200 7.37 17.70 7.00
N THR A 201 8.29 17.37 6.08
CA THR A 201 8.79 16.00 5.89
C THR A 201 9.50 15.47 7.14
N LEU A 202 10.29 16.27 7.84
CA LEU A 202 10.92 15.89 9.11
C LEU A 202 9.89 15.62 10.21
N TYR A 203 8.82 16.42 10.30
CA TYR A 203 7.72 16.17 11.23
C TYR A 203 6.96 14.88 10.87
N ALA A 204 6.70 14.64 9.58
CA ALA A 204 6.06 13.41 9.11
C ALA A 204 6.87 12.14 9.44
N GLN A 205 8.20 12.20 9.29
CA GLN A 205 9.11 11.12 9.72
C GLN A 205 9.05 10.85 11.24
N GLN A 206 8.79 11.86 12.03
CA GLN A 206 8.57 11.75 13.48
C GLN A 206 7.12 11.38 13.85
N ARG A 207 6.25 11.17 12.87
CA ARG A 207 4.80 10.94 13.01
C ARG A 207 4.06 12.10 13.68
N ASN A 208 4.65 13.29 13.66
CA ASN A 208 4.00 14.50 14.17
C ASN A 208 3.18 15.15 13.04
N TRP A 209 2.04 14.51 12.75
CA TRP A 209 1.23 14.81 11.59
C TRP A 209 0.67 16.24 11.61
N ASP A 210 0.23 16.75 12.77
CA ASP A 210 -0.34 18.10 12.89
C ASP A 210 0.68 19.18 12.48
N LEU A 211 1.92 19.06 12.96
CA LEU A 211 2.98 19.98 12.58
C LEU A 211 3.42 19.80 11.13
N ALA A 212 3.40 18.57 10.60
CA ALA A 212 3.68 18.30 9.21
C ALA A 212 2.65 18.98 8.29
N ILE A 213 1.37 18.78 8.57
CA ILE A 213 0.24 19.39 7.83
C ILE A 213 0.32 20.91 7.87
N ALA A 214 0.64 21.50 9.03
CA ALA A 214 0.79 22.94 9.15
C ALA A 214 1.90 23.48 8.24
N GLN A 215 3.05 22.76 8.15
CA GLN A 215 4.15 23.16 7.27
C GLN A 215 3.79 22.99 5.79
N PHE A 216 3.14 21.89 5.41
CA PHE A 216 2.73 21.67 4.02
C PHE A 216 1.63 22.66 3.57
N ARG A 217 0.73 23.07 4.45
CA ARG A 217 -0.22 24.17 4.17
C ARG A 217 0.52 25.49 3.94
N GLU A 218 1.59 25.74 4.68
CA GLU A 218 2.43 26.93 4.45
C GLU A 218 3.17 26.87 3.11
N VAL A 219 3.64 25.70 2.69
CA VAL A 219 4.17 25.48 1.32
C VAL A 219 3.16 25.94 0.28
N LEU A 220 1.93 25.51 0.39
CA LEU A 220 0.86 25.81 -0.58
C LEU A 220 0.37 27.26 -0.48
N ARG A 221 0.48 27.90 0.69
CA ARG A 221 0.23 29.33 0.84
C ARG A 221 1.29 30.15 0.07
N ILE A 222 2.56 29.73 0.11
CA ILE A 222 3.67 30.41 -0.58
C ILE A 222 3.62 30.11 -2.09
N ASN A 223 3.40 28.87 -2.46
CA ASN A 223 3.32 28.41 -3.85
C ASN A 223 2.14 27.44 -4.06
N PRO A 224 0.97 27.92 -4.45
CA PRO A 224 -0.23 27.09 -4.67
C PRO A 224 -0.08 26.04 -5.79
N GLN A 225 0.93 26.13 -6.63
CA GLN A 225 1.20 25.16 -7.71
C GLN A 225 2.36 24.21 -7.37
N TYR A 226 2.73 24.10 -6.10
CA TYR A 226 3.81 23.21 -5.68
C TYR A 226 3.28 21.76 -5.57
N ALA A 227 3.47 20.98 -6.63
CA ALA A 227 2.99 19.59 -6.70
C ALA A 227 3.46 18.71 -5.52
N GLY A 228 4.71 18.91 -5.06
CA GLY A 228 5.25 18.23 -3.88
C GLY A 228 4.49 18.58 -2.60
N GLY A 229 4.07 19.85 -2.45
CA GLY A 229 3.28 20.29 -1.30
C GLY A 229 1.92 19.63 -1.23
N HIS A 230 1.19 19.56 -2.35
CA HIS A 230 -0.09 18.83 -2.43
C HIS A 230 0.10 17.34 -2.13
N LEU A 231 1.14 16.71 -2.70
CA LEU A 231 1.45 15.31 -2.46
C LEU A 231 1.74 15.03 -0.98
N HIS A 232 2.63 15.82 -0.37
CA HIS A 232 3.02 15.61 1.02
C HIS A 232 1.90 15.96 2.00
N LEU A 233 1.10 17.01 1.71
CA LEU A 233 -0.09 17.35 2.50
C LEU A 233 -1.12 16.21 2.43
N GLY A 234 -1.44 15.76 1.23
CA GLY A 234 -2.40 14.68 1.05
C GLY A 234 -1.96 13.36 1.70
N ALA A 235 -0.67 13.00 1.62
CA ALA A 235 -0.12 11.84 2.30
C ALA A 235 -0.18 11.96 3.84
N ALA A 236 0.06 13.16 4.39
CA ALA A 236 -0.04 13.40 5.83
C ALA A 236 -1.50 13.36 6.32
N LEU A 237 -2.44 13.92 5.55
CA LEU A 237 -3.88 13.84 5.81
C LEU A 237 -4.40 12.39 5.74
N LEU A 238 -3.93 11.61 4.77
CA LEU A 238 -4.24 10.18 4.68
C LEU A 238 -3.75 9.42 5.92
N ALA A 239 -2.54 9.72 6.40
CA ALA A 239 -2.01 9.11 7.62
C ALA A 239 -2.83 9.44 8.87
N GLN A 240 -3.54 10.57 8.89
CA GLN A 240 -4.49 10.97 9.93
C GLN A 240 -5.94 10.52 9.65
N GLN A 241 -6.19 9.75 8.60
CA GLN A 241 -7.53 9.31 8.19
C GLN A 241 -8.48 10.47 7.80
N GLN A 242 -7.95 11.62 7.44
CA GLN A 242 -8.73 12.76 6.92
C GLN A 242 -8.97 12.58 5.42
N LEU A 243 -9.74 11.54 5.06
CA LEU A 243 -9.83 11.01 3.70
C LEU A 243 -10.34 12.01 2.66
N PRO A 244 -11.41 12.82 2.91
CA PRO A 244 -11.91 13.77 1.90
C PRO A 244 -10.87 14.83 1.51
N GLU A 245 -10.18 15.41 2.50
CA GLU A 245 -9.13 16.40 2.24
C GLU A 245 -7.91 15.74 1.56
N ALA A 246 -7.52 14.54 2.01
CA ALA A 246 -6.42 13.79 1.41
C ALA A 246 -6.65 13.52 -0.08
N ILE A 247 -7.85 13.05 -0.46
CA ILE A 247 -8.22 12.82 -1.86
C ILE A 247 -8.15 14.12 -2.67
N THR A 248 -8.66 15.23 -2.12
CA THR A 248 -8.62 16.54 -2.78
C THR A 248 -7.19 16.98 -3.07
N GLU A 249 -6.31 16.94 -2.07
CA GLU A 249 -4.92 17.39 -2.21
C GLU A 249 -4.11 16.46 -3.13
N LEU A 250 -4.32 15.14 -3.05
CA LEU A 250 -3.66 14.18 -3.92
C LEU A 250 -4.14 14.27 -5.37
N SER A 251 -5.42 14.60 -5.59
CA SER A 251 -5.94 14.88 -6.92
C SER A 251 -5.26 16.12 -7.52
N LEU A 252 -5.13 17.20 -6.75
CA LEU A 252 -4.39 18.41 -7.17
C LEU A 252 -2.91 18.10 -7.46
N ALA A 253 -2.24 17.29 -6.62
CA ALA A 253 -0.89 16.83 -6.89
C ALA A 253 -0.78 16.10 -8.24
N SER A 254 -1.79 15.30 -8.54
CA SER A 254 -1.90 14.53 -9.78
C SER A 254 -2.20 15.38 -11.00
N GLU A 255 -2.97 16.46 -10.85
CA GLU A 255 -3.27 17.43 -11.90
C GLU A 255 -2.06 18.32 -12.22
N VAL A 256 -1.37 18.82 -11.19
CA VAL A 256 -0.18 19.68 -11.35
C VAL A 256 1.01 18.91 -11.91
N ALA A 257 1.16 17.63 -11.55
CA ALA A 257 2.24 16.77 -12.01
C ALA A 257 1.72 15.40 -12.52
N PRO A 258 1.12 15.35 -13.73
CA PRO A 258 0.49 14.13 -14.26
C PRO A 258 1.44 12.93 -14.43
N GLU A 259 2.72 13.18 -14.61
CA GLU A 259 3.78 12.16 -14.77
C GLU A 259 4.34 11.66 -13.42
N ASN A 260 3.79 12.12 -12.29
CA ASN A 260 4.27 11.73 -10.97
C ASN A 260 3.62 10.41 -10.51
N ALA A 261 4.34 9.30 -10.68
CA ALA A 261 3.88 7.99 -10.24
C ALA A 261 3.60 7.91 -8.72
N ALA A 262 4.31 8.68 -7.90
CA ALA A 262 4.08 8.71 -6.45
C ALA A 262 2.73 9.36 -6.12
N ALA A 263 2.36 10.45 -6.81
CA ALA A 263 1.06 11.10 -6.63
C ALA A 263 -0.09 10.14 -6.98
N ALA A 264 0.01 9.42 -8.10
CA ALA A 264 -0.96 8.40 -8.47
C ALA A 264 -1.03 7.26 -7.44
N THR A 265 0.11 6.81 -6.90
CA THR A 265 0.13 5.76 -5.87
C THR A 265 -0.54 6.21 -4.58
N GLU A 266 -0.23 7.40 -4.08
CA GLU A 266 -0.81 7.93 -2.85
C GLU A 266 -2.32 8.24 -3.03
N LEU A 267 -2.74 8.74 -4.20
CA LEU A 267 -4.17 8.94 -4.53
C LEU A 267 -4.92 7.60 -4.55
N GLY A 268 -4.34 6.57 -5.15
CA GLY A 268 -4.89 5.21 -5.12
C GLY A 268 -5.05 4.69 -3.68
N LYS A 269 -4.05 4.92 -2.81
CA LYS A 269 -4.15 4.56 -1.38
C LYS A 269 -5.27 5.32 -0.66
N ALA A 270 -5.46 6.59 -1.00
CA ALA A 270 -6.53 7.40 -0.41
C ALA A 270 -7.93 6.91 -0.84
N TYR A 271 -8.11 6.57 -2.12
CA TYR A 271 -9.35 5.94 -2.60
C TYR A 271 -9.58 4.57 -1.95
N ALA A 272 -8.55 3.73 -1.84
CA ALA A 272 -8.64 2.44 -1.18
C ALA A 272 -9.04 2.56 0.31
N ALA A 273 -8.48 3.54 1.01
CA ALA A 273 -8.86 3.84 2.39
C ALA A 273 -10.30 4.36 2.52
N ASN A 274 -10.81 5.02 1.47
CA ASN A 274 -12.20 5.48 1.38
C ASN A 274 -13.16 4.39 0.84
N ASN A 275 -12.73 3.14 0.72
CA ASN A 275 -13.47 2.00 0.17
C ASN A 275 -13.91 2.18 -1.31
N ASP A 276 -13.28 3.06 -2.06
CA ASP A 276 -13.49 3.22 -3.51
C ASP A 276 -12.43 2.42 -4.28
N ASP A 277 -12.56 1.08 -4.22
CA ASP A 277 -11.59 0.18 -4.82
C ASP A 277 -11.49 0.32 -6.34
N THR A 278 -12.56 0.72 -7.01
CA THR A 278 -12.56 0.94 -8.46
C THR A 278 -11.59 2.07 -8.84
N LYS A 279 -11.73 3.25 -8.20
CA LYS A 279 -10.81 4.37 -8.46
C LYS A 279 -9.39 4.08 -7.95
N ALA A 280 -9.26 3.34 -6.85
CA ALA A 280 -7.96 2.91 -6.35
C ALA A 280 -7.21 2.07 -7.40
N ILE A 281 -7.87 1.08 -8.02
CA ILE A 281 -7.33 0.23 -9.07
C ILE A 281 -6.92 1.07 -10.29
N ASP A 282 -7.71 2.05 -10.70
CA ASP A 282 -7.40 2.92 -11.83
C ASP A 282 -6.12 3.74 -11.58
N GLU A 283 -5.99 4.34 -10.38
CA GLU A 283 -4.81 5.13 -10.02
C GLU A 283 -3.56 4.26 -9.83
N PHE A 284 -3.66 3.07 -9.24
CA PHE A 284 -2.53 2.16 -9.16
C PHE A 284 -2.09 1.66 -10.54
N ASN A 285 -3.01 1.38 -11.45
CA ASN A 285 -2.69 1.06 -12.84
C ASN A 285 -2.02 2.24 -13.54
N ARG A 286 -2.45 3.49 -13.28
CA ARG A 286 -1.79 4.68 -13.78
C ARG A 286 -0.37 4.80 -13.20
N ALA A 287 -0.19 4.61 -11.91
CA ALA A 287 1.13 4.61 -11.27
C ALA A 287 2.08 3.58 -11.91
N LEU A 288 1.58 2.37 -12.23
CA LEU A 288 2.37 1.33 -12.90
C LEU A 288 2.66 1.61 -14.37
N ARG A 289 1.79 2.34 -15.08
CA ARG A 289 2.14 2.84 -16.43
C ARG A 289 3.29 3.84 -16.38
N LEU A 290 3.35 4.70 -15.36
CA LEU A 290 4.41 5.69 -15.17
C LEU A 290 5.71 5.06 -14.62
N ASN A 291 5.58 4.12 -13.69
CA ASN A 291 6.70 3.37 -13.12
C ASN A 291 6.39 1.88 -13.01
N PRO A 292 6.65 1.09 -14.07
CA PRO A 292 6.33 -0.35 -14.12
C PRO A 292 7.04 -1.22 -13.07
N ARG A 293 8.04 -0.68 -12.37
CA ARG A 293 8.79 -1.40 -11.32
C ARG A 293 8.45 -0.93 -9.90
N SER A 294 7.38 -0.18 -9.72
CA SER A 294 6.95 0.27 -8.39
C SER A 294 6.38 -0.91 -7.60
N VAL A 295 7.20 -1.47 -6.71
CA VAL A 295 6.81 -2.56 -5.81
C VAL A 295 5.63 -2.14 -4.92
N ASP A 296 5.64 -0.90 -4.42
CA ASP A 296 4.54 -0.36 -3.62
C ASP A 296 3.22 -0.32 -4.41
N ALA A 297 3.22 0.25 -5.62
CA ALA A 297 2.02 0.30 -6.45
C ALA A 297 1.51 -1.11 -6.83
N MET A 298 2.41 -2.06 -7.13
CA MET A 298 2.03 -3.46 -7.39
C MET A 298 1.36 -4.11 -6.18
N ASN A 299 1.92 -3.92 -4.99
CA ASN A 299 1.37 -4.47 -3.76
C ASN A 299 0.00 -3.86 -3.44
N GLN A 300 -0.14 -2.54 -3.55
CA GLN A 300 -1.41 -1.86 -3.29
C GLN A 300 -2.50 -2.23 -4.31
N LEU A 301 -2.14 -2.34 -5.60
CA LEU A 301 -3.04 -2.83 -6.63
C LEU A 301 -3.53 -4.26 -6.33
N ALA A 302 -2.61 -5.13 -5.92
CA ALA A 302 -2.97 -6.50 -5.59
C ALA A 302 -3.94 -6.58 -4.41
N LEU A 303 -3.74 -5.76 -3.37
CA LEU A 303 -4.66 -5.69 -2.22
C LEU A 303 -6.05 -5.15 -2.64
N ALA A 304 -6.11 -4.16 -3.52
CA ALA A 304 -7.38 -3.66 -4.06
C ALA A 304 -8.09 -4.73 -4.92
N LEU A 305 -7.35 -5.45 -5.76
CA LEU A 305 -7.90 -6.56 -6.56
C LEU A 305 -8.40 -7.73 -5.71
N GLN A 306 -7.77 -8.01 -4.55
CA GLN A 306 -8.29 -9.01 -3.60
C GLN A 306 -9.65 -8.59 -3.02
N ARG A 307 -9.82 -7.32 -2.65
CA ARG A 307 -11.10 -6.81 -2.13
C ARG A 307 -12.22 -6.87 -3.17
N THR A 308 -11.89 -6.71 -4.46
CA THR A 308 -12.86 -6.85 -5.56
C THR A 308 -13.02 -8.29 -6.07
N GLY A 309 -12.35 -9.27 -5.46
CA GLY A 309 -12.45 -10.70 -5.83
C GLY A 309 -11.60 -11.11 -7.03
N GLU A 310 -10.79 -10.21 -7.59
CA GLU A 310 -9.92 -10.48 -8.74
C GLU A 310 -8.61 -11.19 -8.32
N ASN A 311 -8.74 -12.25 -7.52
CA ASN A 311 -7.64 -12.93 -6.84
C ASN A 311 -6.54 -13.44 -7.78
N ALA A 312 -6.90 -13.91 -8.98
CA ALA A 312 -5.92 -14.41 -9.96
C ALA A 312 -4.97 -13.28 -10.44
N LYS A 313 -5.47 -12.05 -10.63
CA LYS A 313 -4.65 -10.90 -10.99
C LYS A 313 -3.78 -10.46 -9.80
N ALA A 314 -4.34 -10.48 -8.60
CA ALA A 314 -3.58 -10.18 -7.38
C ALA A 314 -2.40 -11.14 -7.19
N VAL A 315 -2.59 -12.45 -7.38
CA VAL A 315 -1.52 -13.45 -7.35
C VAL A 315 -0.41 -13.14 -8.36
N ALA A 316 -0.78 -12.77 -9.59
CA ALA A 316 0.21 -12.45 -10.63
C ALA A 316 1.10 -11.25 -10.24
N LEU A 317 0.52 -10.20 -9.66
CA LEU A 317 1.26 -9.02 -9.19
C LEU A 317 2.12 -9.33 -7.97
N LEU A 318 1.56 -10.02 -6.96
CA LEU A 318 2.29 -10.34 -5.74
C LEU A 318 3.47 -11.29 -5.97
N ARG A 319 3.39 -12.19 -6.96
CA ARG A 319 4.54 -12.98 -7.39
C ARG A 319 5.69 -12.09 -7.88
N GLN A 320 5.40 -11.02 -8.63
CA GLN A 320 6.42 -10.06 -9.06
C GLN A 320 7.00 -9.29 -7.86
N VAL A 321 6.15 -8.87 -6.92
CA VAL A 321 6.59 -8.20 -5.68
C VAL A 321 7.55 -9.10 -4.88
N VAL A 322 7.16 -10.35 -4.64
CA VAL A 322 7.99 -11.32 -3.89
C VAL A 322 9.30 -11.64 -4.64
N GLN A 323 9.26 -11.67 -5.98
CA GLN A 323 10.47 -11.85 -6.79
C GLN A 323 11.42 -10.65 -6.68
N ALA A 324 10.88 -9.43 -6.64
CA ALA A 324 11.68 -8.20 -6.48
C ALA A 324 12.24 -8.05 -5.06
N GLU A 325 11.46 -8.45 -4.05
CA GLU A 325 11.80 -8.34 -2.64
C GLU A 325 11.62 -9.68 -1.89
N PRO A 326 12.50 -10.68 -2.10
CA PRO A 326 12.33 -12.04 -1.54
C PRO A 326 12.32 -12.09 0.00
N GLN A 327 12.85 -11.06 0.67
CA GLN A 327 12.89 -10.97 2.13
C GLN A 327 11.69 -10.20 2.71
N ASN A 328 10.83 -9.64 1.87
CA ASN A 328 9.61 -8.96 2.28
C ASN A 328 8.54 -10.01 2.64
N THR A 329 8.46 -10.34 3.93
CA THR A 329 7.51 -11.35 4.43
C THR A 329 6.08 -10.86 4.47
N GLU A 330 5.87 -9.56 4.50
CA GLU A 330 4.52 -8.98 4.38
C GLU A 330 3.97 -9.22 2.96
N ALA A 331 4.77 -8.93 1.93
CA ALA A 331 4.40 -9.26 0.55
C ALA A 331 4.19 -10.77 0.34
N GLY A 332 5.02 -11.60 0.99
CA GLY A 332 4.85 -13.05 1.01
C GLY A 332 3.51 -13.47 1.65
N ALA A 333 3.15 -12.90 2.79
CA ALA A 333 1.87 -13.16 3.45
C ALA A 333 0.67 -12.73 2.60
N ASN A 334 0.75 -11.56 1.95
CA ASN A 334 -0.26 -11.09 1.00
C ASN A 334 -0.41 -12.05 -0.19
N LEU A 335 0.71 -12.58 -0.71
CA LEU A 335 0.69 -13.62 -1.75
C LEU A 335 0.03 -14.91 -1.24
N GLY A 336 0.37 -15.33 -0.02
CA GLY A 336 -0.26 -16.50 0.61
C GLY A 336 -1.77 -16.34 0.72
N LEU A 337 -2.25 -15.19 1.17
CA LEU A 337 -3.69 -14.88 1.23
C LEU A 337 -4.33 -14.85 -0.16
N ALA A 338 -3.70 -14.20 -1.14
CA ALA A 338 -4.21 -14.16 -2.52
C ALA A 338 -4.32 -15.56 -3.14
N LEU A 339 -3.33 -16.41 -2.90
CA LEU A 339 -3.33 -17.81 -3.36
C LEU A 339 -4.46 -18.61 -2.69
N LEU A 340 -4.66 -18.43 -1.38
CA LEU A 340 -5.74 -19.06 -0.63
C LEU A 340 -7.11 -18.66 -1.20
N LEU A 341 -7.34 -17.36 -1.40
CA LEU A 341 -8.58 -16.83 -1.97
C LEU A 341 -8.79 -17.24 -3.44
N ALA A 342 -7.70 -17.51 -4.17
CA ALA A 342 -7.77 -18.06 -5.54
C ALA A 342 -7.97 -19.59 -5.57
N GLY A 343 -8.15 -20.26 -4.42
CA GLY A 343 -8.31 -21.71 -4.34
C GLY A 343 -6.99 -22.51 -4.42
N ASN A 344 -5.85 -21.85 -4.37
CA ASN A 344 -4.52 -22.47 -4.47
C ASN A 344 -3.86 -22.64 -3.09
N ALA A 345 -4.57 -23.25 -2.15
CA ALA A 345 -4.15 -23.38 -0.76
C ALA A 345 -2.77 -24.04 -0.59
N LYS A 346 -2.46 -25.05 -1.41
CA LYS A 346 -1.16 -25.74 -1.39
C LYS A 346 0.01 -24.78 -1.60
N ASP A 347 -0.12 -23.86 -2.56
CA ASP A 347 0.92 -22.89 -2.87
C ASP A 347 0.99 -21.77 -1.83
N ALA A 348 -0.09 -21.51 -1.07
CA ALA A 348 -0.17 -20.49 -0.02
C ALA A 348 0.64 -20.88 1.23
N ILE A 349 0.63 -22.17 1.62
CA ILE A 349 1.20 -22.67 2.88
C ILE A 349 2.64 -22.20 3.11
N PRO A 350 3.60 -22.34 2.19
CA PRO A 350 5.01 -21.95 2.44
C PRO A 350 5.19 -20.47 2.79
N TYR A 351 4.37 -19.60 2.23
CA TYR A 351 4.43 -18.15 2.50
C TYR A 351 3.87 -17.82 3.88
N LEU A 352 2.77 -18.46 4.26
CA LEU A 352 2.13 -18.29 5.55
C LEU A 352 2.96 -18.90 6.70
N GLU A 353 3.57 -20.06 6.50
CA GLU A 353 4.51 -20.65 7.44
C GLU A 353 5.74 -19.76 7.66
N ARG A 354 6.29 -19.19 6.58
CA ARG A 354 7.40 -18.25 6.68
C ARG A 354 7.02 -16.99 7.46
N ARG A 355 5.80 -16.48 7.27
CA ARG A 355 5.28 -15.36 8.05
C ARG A 355 5.23 -15.70 9.54
N LEU A 356 4.70 -16.86 9.90
CA LEU A 356 4.62 -17.32 11.28
C LEU A 356 6.00 -17.58 11.90
N ALA A 357 6.96 -18.09 11.13
CA ALA A 357 8.32 -18.28 11.60
C ALA A 357 8.98 -16.95 12.02
N GLN A 358 8.65 -15.84 11.36
CA GLN A 358 9.16 -14.51 11.72
C GLN A 358 8.30 -13.77 12.75
N SER A 359 7.01 -14.00 12.72
CA SER A 359 6.03 -13.35 13.58
C SER A 359 5.11 -14.39 14.23
N PRO A 360 5.59 -15.15 15.23
CA PRO A 360 4.80 -16.25 15.84
C PRO A 360 3.51 -15.81 16.52
N ARG A 361 3.35 -14.51 16.79
CA ARG A 361 2.15 -13.92 17.41
C ARG A 361 1.16 -13.34 16.39
N ASP A 362 1.41 -13.52 15.10
CA ASP A 362 0.56 -13.00 14.03
C ASP A 362 -0.72 -13.85 13.92
N VAL A 363 -1.81 -13.37 14.53
CA VAL A 363 -3.11 -14.05 14.56
C VAL A 363 -3.63 -14.29 13.15
N THR A 364 -3.60 -13.27 12.28
CA THR A 364 -4.07 -13.38 10.90
C THR A 364 -3.30 -14.45 10.11
N ALA A 365 -2.00 -14.58 10.35
CA ALA A 365 -1.21 -15.62 9.71
C ALA A 365 -1.59 -17.03 10.21
N HIS A 366 -1.94 -17.20 11.49
CA HIS A 366 -2.49 -18.47 12.00
C HIS A 366 -3.84 -18.81 11.36
N GLU A 367 -4.73 -17.83 11.26
CA GLU A 367 -6.04 -17.98 10.63
C GLU A 367 -5.93 -18.40 9.16
N ASN A 368 -5.13 -17.67 8.39
CA ASN A 368 -4.95 -17.95 6.97
C ASN A 368 -4.28 -19.30 6.72
N LEU A 369 -3.28 -19.67 7.55
CA LEU A 369 -2.62 -20.97 7.44
C LEU A 369 -3.58 -22.12 7.81
N ALA A 370 -4.38 -21.95 8.86
CA ALA A 370 -5.40 -22.92 9.23
C ALA A 370 -6.46 -23.07 8.14
N ALA A 371 -6.92 -21.96 7.55
CA ALA A 371 -7.85 -21.96 6.43
C ALA A 371 -7.27 -22.71 5.21
N ALA A 372 -5.99 -22.51 4.92
CA ALA A 372 -5.30 -23.22 3.84
C ALA A 372 -5.28 -24.75 4.09
N TYR A 373 -4.96 -25.16 5.32
CA TYR A 373 -5.00 -26.58 5.69
C TYR A 373 -6.42 -27.16 5.66
N MET A 374 -7.43 -26.40 6.10
CA MET A 374 -8.84 -26.83 6.01
C MET A 374 -9.29 -27.00 4.56
N GLN A 375 -8.93 -26.08 3.66
CA GLN A 375 -9.24 -26.18 2.23
C GLN A 375 -8.59 -27.41 1.58
N MET A 376 -7.44 -27.84 2.09
CA MET A 376 -6.77 -29.08 1.65
C MET A 376 -7.27 -30.35 2.36
N ASN A 377 -8.27 -30.22 3.22
CA ASN A 377 -8.76 -31.29 4.10
C ASN A 377 -7.69 -31.84 5.08
N GLU A 378 -6.66 -31.04 5.38
CA GLU A 378 -5.62 -31.34 6.36
C GLU A 378 -6.00 -30.81 7.75
N VAL A 379 -7.14 -31.25 8.26
CA VAL A 379 -7.80 -30.67 9.45
C VAL A 379 -6.92 -30.76 10.71
N ASP A 380 -6.14 -31.84 10.87
CA ASP A 380 -5.22 -31.97 12.02
C ASP A 380 -4.12 -30.90 12.02
N ASN A 381 -3.64 -30.50 10.85
CA ASN A 381 -2.68 -29.41 10.72
C ASN A 381 -3.34 -28.06 11.07
N ALA A 382 -4.57 -27.83 10.64
CA ALA A 382 -5.34 -26.63 10.99
C ALA A 382 -5.52 -26.52 12.52
N VAL A 383 -5.98 -27.59 13.17
CA VAL A 383 -6.14 -27.65 14.64
C VAL A 383 -4.82 -27.34 15.36
N ARG A 384 -3.70 -27.92 14.90
CA ARG A 384 -2.38 -27.66 15.49
C ARG A 384 -1.98 -26.19 15.38
N VAL A 385 -2.17 -25.57 14.22
CA VAL A 385 -1.85 -24.17 13.97
C VAL A 385 -2.69 -23.24 14.83
N LEU A 386 -4.01 -23.49 14.92
CA LEU A 386 -4.93 -22.67 15.73
C LEU A 386 -4.62 -22.79 17.23
N LYS A 387 -4.34 -24.00 17.71
CA LYS A 387 -3.88 -24.20 19.10
C LYS A 387 -2.56 -23.49 19.38
N SER A 388 -1.63 -23.48 18.42
CA SER A 388 -0.40 -22.70 18.53
C SER A 388 -0.69 -21.19 18.65
N GLY A 389 -1.59 -20.65 17.85
CA GLY A 389 -2.04 -19.25 17.96
C GLY A 389 -2.59 -18.93 19.35
N LEU A 390 -3.43 -19.79 19.87
CA LEU A 390 -4.02 -19.65 21.21
C LEU A 390 -3.01 -19.72 22.37
N THR A 391 -1.81 -20.30 22.17
CA THR A 391 -0.73 -20.19 23.18
C THR A 391 -0.20 -18.77 23.32
N HIS A 392 -0.33 -17.95 22.28
CA HIS A 392 0.13 -16.56 22.25
C HIS A 392 -0.99 -15.56 22.60
N ASP A 393 -2.22 -15.88 22.25
CA ASP A 393 -3.41 -15.06 22.52
C ASP A 393 -4.59 -15.95 22.97
N PRO A 394 -4.62 -16.36 24.26
CA PRO A 394 -5.62 -17.30 24.79
C PRO A 394 -7.06 -16.77 24.87
N GLU A 395 -7.26 -15.48 24.66
CA GLU A 395 -8.58 -14.83 24.70
C GLU A 395 -8.98 -14.31 23.30
N ASN A 396 -8.38 -14.87 22.24
CA ASN A 396 -8.70 -14.46 20.89
C ASN A 396 -9.98 -15.12 20.37
N PHE A 397 -10.99 -14.31 20.14
CA PHE A 397 -12.29 -14.73 19.62
C PHE A 397 -12.17 -15.54 18.33
N GLN A 398 -11.43 -15.02 17.36
CA GLN A 398 -11.37 -15.59 16.00
C GLN A 398 -10.65 -16.94 15.99
N LEU A 399 -9.58 -17.08 16.76
CA LEU A 399 -8.85 -18.34 16.89
C LEU A 399 -9.70 -19.42 17.53
N HIS A 400 -10.46 -19.11 18.61
CA HIS A 400 -11.40 -20.06 19.24
C HIS A 400 -12.51 -20.46 18.26
N TYR A 401 -13.10 -19.49 17.54
CA TYR A 401 -14.13 -19.77 16.55
C TYR A 401 -13.62 -20.69 15.44
N ASN A 402 -12.45 -20.34 14.85
CA ASN A 402 -11.84 -21.15 13.78
C ASN A 402 -11.42 -22.56 14.27
N LEU A 403 -10.96 -22.67 15.53
CA LEU A 403 -10.64 -23.96 16.13
C LEU A 403 -11.91 -24.81 16.30
N GLY A 404 -13.00 -24.20 16.74
CA GLY A 404 -14.31 -24.87 16.81
C GLY A 404 -14.77 -25.37 15.44
N LEU A 405 -14.62 -24.55 14.39
CA LEU A 405 -14.93 -24.97 13.01
C LEU A 405 -14.03 -26.11 12.51
N ALA A 406 -12.73 -26.06 12.77
CA ALA A 406 -11.81 -27.12 12.39
C ALA A 406 -12.14 -28.44 13.11
N LEU A 407 -12.45 -28.39 14.41
CA LEU A 407 -12.86 -29.56 15.18
C LEU A 407 -14.19 -30.12 14.70
N LYS A 408 -15.16 -29.27 14.33
CA LYS A 408 -16.41 -29.68 13.67
C LYS A 408 -16.16 -30.42 12.34
N LEU A 409 -15.24 -29.91 11.51
CA LEU A 409 -14.85 -30.59 10.27
C LEU A 409 -14.19 -31.96 10.51
N LYS A 410 -13.62 -32.16 11.69
CA LYS A 410 -13.04 -33.43 12.13
C LYS A 410 -14.09 -34.38 12.74
N ASP A 411 -15.37 -33.99 12.78
CA ASP A 411 -16.46 -34.67 13.51
C ASP A 411 -16.21 -34.81 15.02
N ASP A 412 -15.32 -33.97 15.60
CA ASP A 412 -15.06 -33.92 17.04
C ASP A 412 -15.93 -32.83 17.71
N ASN A 413 -17.26 -33.09 17.70
CA ASN A 413 -18.23 -32.16 18.28
C ASN A 413 -17.97 -31.92 19.78
N ALA A 414 -17.50 -32.95 20.49
CA ALA A 414 -17.20 -32.84 21.92
C ALA A 414 -16.09 -31.81 22.23
N ALA A 415 -15.09 -31.71 21.36
CA ALA A 415 -14.03 -30.69 21.47
C ALA A 415 -14.42 -29.35 20.83
N ALA A 416 -15.28 -29.35 19.80
CA ALA A 416 -15.71 -28.14 19.09
C ALA A 416 -16.59 -27.22 19.97
N ILE A 417 -17.54 -27.80 20.71
CA ILE A 417 -18.52 -27.06 21.51
C ILE A 417 -17.84 -26.13 22.54
N PRO A 418 -16.90 -26.57 23.38
CA PRO A 418 -16.22 -25.68 24.32
C PRO A 418 -15.50 -24.50 23.69
N GLU A 419 -14.90 -24.70 22.51
CA GLU A 419 -14.20 -23.65 21.78
C GLU A 419 -15.17 -22.61 21.23
N LEU A 420 -16.31 -23.06 20.68
CA LEU A 420 -17.38 -22.17 20.20
C LEU A 420 -18.07 -21.42 21.33
N GLU A 421 -18.32 -22.07 22.48
CA GLU A 421 -18.85 -21.42 23.67
C GLU A 421 -17.87 -20.34 24.21
N LYS A 422 -16.58 -20.62 24.16
CA LYS A 422 -15.55 -19.64 24.51
C LYS A 422 -15.56 -18.46 23.53
N ALA A 423 -15.66 -18.72 22.24
CA ALA A 423 -15.79 -17.67 21.22
C ALA A 423 -17.05 -16.82 21.45
N ALA A 424 -18.21 -17.41 21.71
CA ALA A 424 -19.45 -16.69 22.01
C ALA A 424 -19.34 -15.81 23.25
N LYS A 425 -18.59 -16.25 24.27
CA LYS A 425 -18.33 -15.44 25.48
C LYS A 425 -17.38 -14.26 25.19
N LEU A 426 -16.37 -14.47 24.35
CA LEU A 426 -15.37 -13.43 24.02
C LEU A 426 -15.97 -12.34 23.13
N ASN A 427 -16.87 -12.69 22.22
CA ASN A 427 -17.61 -11.73 21.42
C ASN A 427 -19.12 -12.02 21.47
N PRO A 428 -19.85 -11.49 22.47
CA PRO A 428 -21.28 -11.74 22.64
C PRO A 428 -22.19 -11.17 21.54
N THR A 429 -21.64 -10.38 20.62
CA THR A 429 -22.39 -9.79 19.49
C THR A 429 -22.20 -10.56 18.19
N ALA A 430 -21.32 -11.55 18.16
CA ALA A 430 -21.09 -12.39 16.98
C ALA A 430 -22.16 -13.47 16.90
N HIS A 431 -22.89 -13.54 15.81
CA HIS A 431 -23.94 -14.55 15.59
C HIS A 431 -23.40 -15.91 15.16
N GLU A 432 -22.22 -15.96 14.55
CA GLU A 432 -21.65 -17.15 13.93
C GLU A 432 -21.37 -18.29 14.91
N PRO A 433 -20.78 -18.06 16.11
CA PRO A 433 -20.61 -19.12 17.09
C PRO A 433 -21.94 -19.69 17.57
N HIS A 434 -22.94 -18.84 17.81
CA HIS A 434 -24.28 -19.25 18.24
C HIS A 434 -24.97 -20.09 17.16
N TYR A 435 -24.90 -19.67 15.91
CA TYR A 435 -25.44 -20.45 14.79
C TYR A 435 -24.76 -21.82 14.70
N THR A 436 -23.43 -21.87 14.77
CA THR A 436 -22.67 -23.12 14.69
C THR A 436 -22.95 -24.04 15.87
N LEU A 437 -23.02 -23.50 17.10
CA LEU A 437 -23.43 -24.26 18.30
C LEU A 437 -24.84 -24.85 18.12
N GLY A 438 -25.78 -24.06 17.60
CA GLY A 438 -27.12 -24.51 17.34
C GLY A 438 -27.18 -25.73 16.41
N ILE A 439 -26.38 -25.68 15.32
CA ILE A 439 -26.26 -26.82 14.40
C ILE A 439 -25.65 -28.06 15.09
N LEU A 440 -24.58 -27.87 15.87
CA LEU A 440 -23.94 -28.98 16.60
C LEU A 440 -24.89 -29.61 17.63
N PHE A 441 -25.57 -28.81 18.43
CA PHE A 441 -26.56 -29.29 19.39
C PHE A 441 -27.73 -29.99 18.71
N MET A 442 -28.14 -29.52 17.52
CA MET A 442 -29.19 -30.19 16.73
C MET A 442 -28.74 -31.57 16.22
N GLN A 443 -27.48 -31.70 15.80
CA GLN A 443 -26.87 -32.98 15.40
C GLN A 443 -26.79 -33.97 16.58
N ASP A 444 -26.42 -33.46 17.76
CA ASP A 444 -26.33 -34.25 19.00
C ASP A 444 -27.70 -34.56 19.63
N GLY A 445 -28.82 -34.10 19.03
CA GLY A 445 -30.17 -34.30 19.56
C GLY A 445 -30.52 -33.42 20.77
N ARG A 446 -29.70 -32.45 21.10
CA ARG A 446 -29.88 -31.48 22.20
C ARG A 446 -30.76 -30.32 21.72
N TYR A 447 -32.03 -30.62 21.37
CA TYR A 447 -32.89 -29.69 20.62
C TYR A 447 -33.24 -28.40 21.39
N ASP A 448 -33.38 -28.44 22.72
CA ASP A 448 -33.66 -27.24 23.52
C ASP A 448 -32.47 -26.27 23.56
N GLU A 449 -31.26 -26.80 23.59
CA GLU A 449 -30.04 -26.00 23.52
C GLU A 449 -29.84 -25.45 22.11
N ALA A 450 -30.06 -26.28 21.09
CA ALA A 450 -30.02 -25.86 19.69
C ALA A 450 -31.01 -24.69 19.43
N ALA A 451 -32.25 -24.81 19.92
CA ALA A 451 -33.24 -23.75 19.73
C ALA A 451 -32.86 -22.43 20.43
N ARG A 452 -32.25 -22.50 21.62
CA ARG A 452 -31.74 -21.30 22.29
C ARG A 452 -30.64 -20.60 21.48
N GLU A 453 -29.65 -21.36 21.04
CA GLU A 453 -28.51 -20.84 20.32
C GLU A 453 -28.91 -20.29 18.93
N LEU A 454 -29.72 -21.02 18.16
CA LEU A 454 -30.23 -20.53 16.87
C LEU A 454 -31.13 -19.31 17.03
N SER A 455 -32.01 -19.27 18.04
CA SER A 455 -32.83 -18.10 18.31
C SER A 455 -32.01 -16.87 18.66
N LEU A 456 -30.88 -17.04 19.37
CA LEU A 456 -29.97 -15.97 19.69
C LEU A 456 -29.23 -15.49 18.45
N ALA A 457 -28.75 -16.41 17.61
CA ALA A 457 -28.12 -16.08 16.34
C ALA A 457 -29.06 -15.27 15.41
N MET A 458 -30.35 -15.67 15.32
CA MET A 458 -31.35 -14.97 14.49
C MET A 458 -31.72 -13.59 15.04
N LYS A 459 -31.65 -13.37 16.36
CA LYS A 459 -31.82 -12.03 16.94
C LYS A 459 -30.68 -11.10 16.56
N MET A 460 -29.47 -11.62 16.44
CA MET A 460 -28.27 -10.85 16.09
C MET A 460 -28.18 -10.60 14.57
N HIS A 461 -28.64 -11.55 13.77
CA HIS A 461 -28.60 -11.51 12.31
C HIS A 461 -29.98 -11.92 11.72
N PRO A 462 -30.97 -11.00 11.79
CA PRO A 462 -32.35 -11.33 11.45
C PRO A 462 -32.63 -11.49 9.95
N ASP A 463 -31.72 -11.09 9.08
CA ASP A 463 -31.78 -11.20 7.63
C ASP A 463 -31.26 -12.54 7.08
N ASN A 464 -30.87 -13.47 7.95
CA ASN A 464 -30.43 -14.83 7.55
C ASN A 464 -31.63 -15.75 7.34
N ALA A 465 -32.12 -15.86 6.10
CA ALA A 465 -33.25 -16.73 5.72
C ALA A 465 -33.00 -18.22 6.04
N ASP A 466 -31.79 -18.72 5.76
CA ASP A 466 -31.42 -20.11 6.02
C ASP A 466 -31.40 -20.44 7.52
N GLY A 467 -30.95 -19.47 8.33
CA GLY A 467 -30.98 -19.60 9.78
C GLY A 467 -32.41 -19.71 10.30
N TRP A 468 -33.33 -18.89 9.81
CA TRP A 468 -34.75 -18.95 10.17
C TRP A 468 -35.40 -20.28 9.70
N ALA A 469 -35.10 -20.76 8.48
CA ALA A 469 -35.58 -22.03 7.97
C ALA A 469 -35.08 -23.22 8.81
N THR A 470 -33.80 -23.16 9.22
CA THR A 470 -33.19 -24.16 10.12
C THR A 470 -33.89 -24.16 11.48
N LEU A 471 -34.12 -22.99 12.08
CA LEU A 471 -34.84 -22.86 13.36
C LEU A 471 -36.27 -23.35 13.25
N GLY A 472 -36.96 -23.03 12.16
CA GLY A 472 -38.31 -23.51 11.89
C GLY A 472 -38.37 -25.03 11.77
N SER A 473 -37.42 -25.63 11.07
CA SER A 473 -37.30 -27.11 10.94
C SER A 473 -37.01 -27.75 12.31
N LEU A 474 -36.18 -27.14 13.15
CA LEU A 474 -35.90 -27.58 14.51
C LEU A 474 -37.16 -27.52 15.39
N TYR A 475 -37.91 -26.42 15.39
CA TYR A 475 -39.15 -26.28 16.14
C TYR A 475 -40.20 -27.33 15.70
N ARG A 476 -40.31 -27.61 14.40
CA ARG A 476 -41.14 -28.69 13.90
C ARG A 476 -40.73 -30.05 14.51
N LYS A 477 -39.42 -30.35 14.51
CA LYS A 477 -38.89 -31.59 15.10
C LYS A 477 -39.15 -31.68 16.61
N MET A 478 -39.25 -30.55 17.30
CA MET A 478 -39.63 -30.44 18.71
C MET A 478 -41.16 -30.48 18.92
N ASN A 479 -41.94 -30.60 17.86
CA ASN A 479 -43.41 -30.50 17.86
C ASN A 479 -43.94 -29.13 18.37
N LYS A 480 -43.13 -28.07 18.23
CA LYS A 480 -43.50 -26.67 18.53
C LYS A 480 -44.00 -26.03 17.23
N LEU A 481 -45.20 -26.49 16.77
CA LEU A 481 -45.70 -26.12 15.45
C LEU A 481 -45.99 -24.64 15.26
N PRO A 482 -46.51 -23.86 16.24
CA PRO A 482 -46.69 -22.42 16.08
C PRO A 482 -45.37 -21.70 15.86
N GLU A 483 -44.36 -21.97 16.70
CA GLU A 483 -43.03 -21.36 16.61
C GLU A 483 -42.32 -21.75 15.30
N ALA A 484 -42.55 -22.99 14.82
CA ALA A 484 -42.05 -23.47 13.53
C ALA A 484 -42.63 -22.65 12.37
N ALA A 485 -43.95 -22.43 12.37
CA ALA A 485 -44.62 -21.65 11.33
C ALA A 485 -44.13 -20.18 11.32
N ASP A 486 -43.96 -19.57 12.50
CA ASP A 486 -43.49 -18.18 12.60
C ASP A 486 -42.05 -18.05 12.09
N ALA A 487 -41.15 -18.96 12.46
CA ALA A 487 -39.76 -18.94 11.98
C ALA A 487 -39.70 -19.16 10.46
N LEU A 488 -40.51 -20.06 9.89
CA LEU A 488 -40.55 -20.30 8.45
C LEU A 488 -41.14 -19.14 7.66
N ARG A 489 -42.15 -18.44 8.21
CA ARG A 489 -42.68 -17.20 7.63
C ARG A 489 -41.62 -16.13 7.59
N GLU A 490 -40.80 -16.03 8.63
CA GLU A 490 -39.69 -15.12 8.65
C GLU A 490 -38.64 -15.48 7.59
N ALA A 491 -38.29 -16.76 7.42
CA ALA A 491 -37.41 -17.23 6.35
C ALA A 491 -37.94 -16.81 4.97
N ILE A 492 -39.23 -17.02 4.71
CA ILE A 492 -39.88 -16.64 3.46
C ILE A 492 -39.90 -15.11 3.26
N ARG A 493 -40.08 -14.36 4.33
CA ARG A 493 -40.02 -12.90 4.25
C ARG A 493 -38.65 -12.38 3.81
N GLN A 494 -37.57 -13.04 4.27
CA GLN A 494 -36.19 -12.70 3.91
C GLN A 494 -35.84 -13.19 2.49
N ALA A 495 -36.27 -14.38 2.13
CA ALA A 495 -36.00 -15.01 0.84
C ALA A 495 -37.26 -15.67 0.26
N PRO A 496 -38.15 -14.89 -0.39
CA PRO A 496 -39.47 -15.38 -0.87
C PRO A 496 -39.38 -16.35 -2.03
N ASP A 497 -38.23 -16.51 -2.63
CA ASP A 497 -38.01 -17.38 -3.79
C ASP A 497 -37.34 -18.73 -3.40
N GLN A 498 -37.18 -19.01 -2.11
CA GLN A 498 -36.65 -20.29 -1.63
C GLN A 498 -37.75 -21.37 -1.53
N PRO A 499 -37.72 -22.43 -2.34
CA PRO A 499 -38.78 -23.46 -2.35
C PRO A 499 -38.87 -24.22 -1.03
N ASP A 500 -37.74 -24.55 -0.39
CA ASP A 500 -37.65 -25.37 0.82
C ASP A 500 -38.40 -24.78 2.02
N ALA A 501 -38.34 -23.46 2.20
CA ALA A 501 -39.03 -22.78 3.28
C ALA A 501 -40.56 -22.89 3.10
N HIS A 502 -41.08 -22.71 1.87
CA HIS A 502 -42.49 -22.88 1.54
C HIS A 502 -42.98 -24.33 1.73
N LEU A 503 -42.20 -25.30 1.27
CA LEU A 503 -42.54 -26.72 1.39
C LEU A 503 -42.55 -27.18 2.85
N THR A 504 -41.58 -26.69 3.64
CA THR A 504 -41.52 -26.99 5.08
C THR A 504 -42.67 -26.33 5.83
N LEU A 505 -42.99 -25.04 5.52
CA LEU A 505 -44.14 -24.36 6.09
C LEU A 505 -45.44 -25.05 5.74
N ALA A 506 -45.62 -25.50 4.50
CA ALA A 506 -46.79 -26.28 4.08
C ALA A 506 -46.97 -27.55 4.92
N THR A 507 -45.84 -28.19 5.25
CA THR A 507 -45.89 -29.40 6.10
C THR A 507 -46.29 -29.04 7.53
N VAL A 508 -45.72 -28.00 8.12
CA VAL A 508 -46.05 -27.51 9.47
C VAL A 508 -47.53 -27.11 9.56
N LEU A 509 -48.03 -26.37 8.56
CA LEU A 509 -49.43 -25.93 8.51
C LEU A 509 -50.40 -27.12 8.39
N ALA A 510 -50.04 -28.15 7.61
CA ALA A 510 -50.84 -29.38 7.53
C ALA A 510 -50.87 -30.11 8.87
N GLU A 511 -49.75 -30.21 9.59
CA GLU A 511 -49.66 -30.75 10.93
C GLU A 511 -50.49 -29.96 11.97
N GLN A 512 -50.65 -28.64 11.76
CA GLN A 512 -51.55 -27.78 12.56
C GLN A 512 -53.05 -27.92 12.19
N GLY A 513 -53.36 -28.60 11.09
CA GLY A 513 -54.72 -28.69 10.55
C GLY A 513 -55.12 -27.53 9.61
N ASN A 514 -54.23 -26.62 9.30
CA ASN A 514 -54.46 -25.47 8.42
C ASN A 514 -54.33 -25.85 6.93
N THR A 515 -55.21 -26.76 6.47
CA THR A 515 -55.10 -27.43 5.17
C THR A 515 -55.13 -26.49 3.96
N ALA A 516 -55.89 -25.40 4.03
CA ALA A 516 -55.99 -24.42 2.94
C ALA A 516 -54.67 -23.63 2.73
N GLU A 517 -54.09 -23.13 3.81
CA GLU A 517 -52.80 -22.45 3.74
C GLU A 517 -51.67 -23.41 3.37
N ALA A 518 -51.69 -24.62 3.91
CA ALA A 518 -50.75 -25.68 3.54
C ALA A 518 -50.76 -26.01 2.04
N ALA A 519 -51.95 -26.07 1.43
CA ALA A 519 -52.08 -26.29 -0.01
C ALA A 519 -51.53 -25.11 -0.84
N ALA A 520 -51.74 -23.87 -0.39
CA ALA A 520 -51.20 -22.67 -1.05
C ALA A 520 -49.68 -22.63 -1.00
N GLU A 521 -49.09 -22.84 0.16
CA GLU A 521 -47.64 -22.87 0.34
C GLU A 521 -46.97 -24.04 -0.43
N ARG A 522 -47.59 -25.21 -0.44
CA ARG A 522 -47.11 -26.36 -1.23
C ARG A 522 -47.11 -26.05 -2.73
N LYS A 523 -48.17 -25.40 -3.23
CA LYS A 523 -48.27 -25.01 -4.63
C LYS A 523 -47.16 -24.00 -4.98
N LYS A 524 -46.93 -23.01 -4.12
CA LYS A 524 -45.90 -21.99 -4.30
C LYS A 524 -44.49 -22.61 -4.30
N GLY A 525 -44.19 -23.49 -3.32
CA GLY A 525 -42.91 -24.20 -3.22
C GLY A 525 -42.63 -25.06 -4.45
N ALA A 526 -43.64 -25.84 -4.90
CA ALA A 526 -43.49 -26.67 -6.10
C ALA A 526 -43.30 -25.87 -7.39
N GLU A 527 -43.91 -24.67 -7.48
CA GLU A 527 -43.69 -23.76 -8.60
C GLU A 527 -42.24 -23.20 -8.60
N LEU A 528 -41.74 -22.77 -7.44
CA LEU A 528 -40.37 -22.29 -7.28
C LEU A 528 -39.34 -23.39 -7.56
N GLU A 529 -39.57 -24.60 -7.05
CA GLU A 529 -38.71 -25.77 -7.31
C GLU A 529 -38.64 -26.08 -8.82
N ARG A 530 -39.78 -25.97 -9.53
CA ARG A 530 -39.83 -26.16 -10.98
C ARG A 530 -39.01 -25.07 -11.71
N VAL A 531 -39.15 -23.80 -11.28
CA VAL A 531 -38.38 -22.70 -11.86
C VAL A 531 -36.90 -22.90 -11.67
N GLU A 532 -36.48 -23.28 -10.47
CA GLU A 532 -35.07 -23.57 -10.16
C GLU A 532 -34.53 -24.75 -10.97
N MET A 533 -35.28 -25.86 -11.06
CA MET A 533 -34.90 -27.01 -11.87
C MET A 533 -34.75 -26.65 -13.36
N ASN A 534 -35.68 -25.87 -13.90
CA ASN A 534 -35.58 -25.38 -15.27
C ASN A 534 -34.34 -24.52 -15.48
N ARG A 535 -34.03 -23.63 -14.53
CA ARG A 535 -32.82 -22.83 -14.57
C ARG A 535 -31.54 -23.65 -14.55
N GLN A 536 -31.47 -24.68 -13.69
CA GLN A 536 -30.32 -25.60 -13.66
C GLN A 536 -30.15 -26.35 -14.99
N ARG A 537 -31.27 -26.79 -15.62
CA ARG A 537 -31.21 -27.37 -16.97
C ARG A 537 -30.71 -26.40 -18.02
N ALA A 538 -31.19 -25.15 -17.99
CA ALA A 538 -30.76 -24.11 -18.88
C ALA A 538 -29.25 -23.81 -18.71
N GLU A 539 -28.75 -23.81 -17.50
CA GLU A 539 -27.32 -23.65 -17.23
C GLU A 539 -26.48 -24.80 -17.81
N VAL A 540 -26.87 -26.05 -17.59
CA VAL A 540 -26.19 -27.23 -18.13
C VAL A 540 -26.18 -27.22 -19.66
N ALA A 541 -27.31 -26.89 -20.29
CA ALA A 541 -27.41 -26.76 -21.74
C ALA A 541 -26.50 -25.63 -22.28
N THR A 542 -26.49 -24.47 -21.59
CA THR A 542 -25.63 -23.35 -21.95
C THR A 542 -24.15 -23.72 -21.85
N ASN A 543 -23.74 -24.38 -20.76
CA ASN A 543 -22.35 -24.82 -20.57
C ASN A 543 -21.93 -25.86 -21.63
N THR A 544 -22.85 -26.74 -22.04
CA THR A 544 -22.63 -27.66 -23.13
C THR A 544 -22.43 -26.91 -24.46
N GLY A 545 -23.30 -25.93 -24.75
CA GLY A 545 -23.15 -25.04 -25.90
C GLY A 545 -21.84 -24.30 -25.93
N ASN A 546 -21.39 -23.76 -24.78
CA ASN A 546 -20.09 -23.11 -24.66
C ASN A 546 -18.90 -24.05 -24.97
N SER A 547 -19.01 -25.32 -24.59
CA SER A 547 -18.01 -26.35 -24.94
C SER A 547 -17.99 -26.63 -26.44
N LEU A 548 -19.15 -26.70 -27.09
CA LEU A 548 -19.28 -26.88 -28.54
C LEU A 548 -18.73 -25.68 -29.30
N MET A 549 -18.98 -24.45 -28.82
CA MET A 549 -18.40 -23.22 -29.36
C MET A 549 -16.87 -23.22 -29.36
N LYS A 550 -16.26 -23.71 -28.28
CA LYS A 550 -14.79 -23.86 -28.18
C LYS A 550 -14.25 -24.86 -29.20
N LYS A 551 -15.05 -25.88 -29.58
CA LYS A 551 -14.71 -26.87 -30.60
C LYS A 551 -15.03 -26.43 -32.04
N GLY A 552 -15.58 -25.22 -32.22
CA GLY A 552 -15.99 -24.69 -33.53
C GLY A 552 -17.31 -25.24 -34.07
N GLN A 553 -18.04 -26.02 -33.28
CA GLN A 553 -19.33 -26.61 -33.63
C GLN A 553 -20.46 -25.63 -33.37
N VAL A 554 -20.52 -24.57 -34.18
CA VAL A 554 -21.39 -23.42 -33.95
C VAL A 554 -22.87 -23.76 -34.07
N ALA A 555 -23.26 -24.63 -35.05
CA ALA A 555 -24.64 -25.01 -35.24
C ALA A 555 -25.20 -25.82 -34.05
N ASP A 556 -24.41 -26.81 -33.58
CA ASP A 556 -24.79 -27.64 -32.43
C ASP A 556 -24.86 -26.81 -31.14
N ALA A 557 -23.99 -25.79 -31.02
CA ALA A 557 -24.02 -24.88 -29.88
C ALA A 557 -25.30 -24.03 -29.86
N ILE A 558 -25.75 -23.53 -31.01
CA ILE A 558 -27.02 -22.80 -31.14
C ILE A 558 -28.19 -23.65 -30.68
N GLU A 559 -28.25 -24.93 -31.07
CA GLU A 559 -29.31 -25.83 -30.61
C GLU A 559 -29.32 -25.99 -29.09
N ARG A 560 -28.14 -26.11 -28.47
CA ARG A 560 -28.03 -26.18 -27.00
C ARG A 560 -28.48 -24.90 -26.30
N TYR A 561 -28.13 -23.72 -26.85
CA TYR A 561 -28.62 -22.46 -26.30
C TYR A 561 -30.11 -22.26 -26.45
N GLN A 562 -30.70 -22.73 -27.57
CA GLN A 562 -32.14 -22.71 -27.76
C GLN A 562 -32.86 -23.67 -26.79
N GLU A 563 -32.30 -24.86 -26.54
CA GLU A 563 -32.77 -25.77 -25.50
C GLU A 563 -32.74 -25.09 -24.12
N ALA A 564 -31.65 -24.40 -23.76
CA ALA A 564 -31.56 -23.66 -22.53
C ALA A 564 -32.65 -22.59 -22.40
N LEU A 565 -32.97 -21.88 -23.48
CA LEU A 565 -34.01 -20.85 -23.50
C LEU A 565 -35.43 -21.40 -23.54
N ASN A 566 -35.62 -22.67 -23.95
CA ASN A 566 -36.89 -23.37 -23.79
C ASN A 566 -37.14 -23.77 -22.33
N ASP A 567 -36.09 -24.14 -21.60
CA ASP A 567 -36.17 -24.45 -20.17
C ASP A 567 -36.34 -23.18 -19.33
N ASP A 568 -35.50 -22.18 -19.52
CA ASP A 568 -35.60 -20.86 -18.86
C ASP A 568 -35.51 -19.71 -19.90
N PRO A 569 -36.64 -19.18 -20.35
CA PRO A 569 -36.68 -18.03 -21.30
C PRO A 569 -36.08 -16.72 -20.77
N ASN A 570 -35.80 -16.63 -19.47
CA ASN A 570 -35.23 -15.46 -18.82
C ASN A 570 -33.75 -15.65 -18.44
N TYR A 571 -33.12 -16.71 -18.96
CA TYR A 571 -31.71 -16.96 -18.65
C TYR A 571 -30.78 -16.08 -19.51
N ALA A 572 -30.41 -14.89 -18.99
CA ALA A 572 -29.63 -13.87 -19.70
C ALA A 572 -28.30 -14.41 -20.28
N ALA A 573 -27.62 -15.33 -19.56
CA ALA A 573 -26.38 -15.95 -20.04
C ALA A 573 -26.56 -16.78 -21.32
N ALA A 574 -27.70 -17.50 -21.46
CA ALA A 574 -28.00 -18.23 -22.67
C ALA A 574 -28.31 -17.31 -23.85
N HIS A 575 -29.08 -16.23 -23.63
CA HIS A 575 -29.31 -15.19 -24.66
C HIS A 575 -27.98 -14.59 -25.16
N ARG A 576 -27.07 -14.22 -24.25
CA ARG A 576 -25.74 -13.67 -24.60
C ARG A 576 -24.88 -14.68 -25.34
N ALA A 577 -24.90 -15.94 -24.94
CA ALA A 577 -24.17 -17.03 -25.58
C ALA A 577 -24.73 -17.32 -27.00
N LEU A 578 -26.06 -17.35 -27.14
CA LEU A 578 -26.75 -17.52 -28.43
C LEU A 578 -26.43 -16.37 -29.38
N ALA A 579 -26.44 -15.11 -28.90
CA ALA A 579 -26.07 -13.95 -29.70
C ALA A 579 -24.67 -14.08 -30.30
N ASN A 580 -23.69 -14.49 -29.47
CA ASN A 580 -22.32 -14.69 -29.93
C ASN A 580 -22.19 -15.81 -30.96
N ALA A 581 -22.97 -16.87 -30.84
CA ALA A 581 -22.99 -17.97 -31.78
C ALA A 581 -23.65 -17.58 -33.11
N LEU A 582 -24.77 -16.84 -33.08
CA LEU A 582 -25.47 -16.30 -34.25
C LEU A 582 -24.59 -15.32 -35.03
N GLU A 583 -23.85 -14.47 -34.33
CA GLU A 583 -22.91 -13.54 -34.96
C GLU A 583 -21.79 -14.28 -35.73
N ARG A 584 -21.25 -15.37 -35.16
CA ARG A 584 -20.28 -16.23 -35.86
C ARG A 584 -20.86 -16.91 -37.11
N GLN A 585 -22.17 -17.13 -37.17
CA GLN A 585 -22.88 -17.60 -38.36
C GLN A 585 -23.24 -16.48 -39.33
N GLY A 586 -22.97 -15.22 -39.02
CA GLY A 586 -23.33 -14.07 -39.87
C GLY A 586 -24.78 -13.60 -39.69
N ARG A 587 -25.56 -14.13 -38.76
CA ARG A 587 -26.97 -13.81 -38.46
C ARG A 587 -27.05 -12.59 -37.52
N LYS A 588 -26.55 -11.44 -38.00
CA LYS A 588 -26.32 -10.25 -37.17
C LYS A 588 -27.59 -9.67 -36.53
N ALA A 589 -28.71 -9.63 -37.28
CA ALA A 589 -29.96 -9.07 -36.77
C ALA A 589 -30.53 -9.89 -35.60
N GLU A 590 -30.42 -11.21 -35.68
CA GLU A 590 -30.88 -12.11 -34.62
C GLU A 590 -29.94 -12.06 -33.41
N ALA A 591 -28.63 -11.93 -33.66
CA ALA A 591 -27.65 -11.75 -32.59
C ALA A 591 -27.91 -10.45 -31.80
N GLU A 592 -28.28 -9.36 -32.46
CA GLU A 592 -28.62 -8.07 -31.82
C GLU A 592 -29.87 -8.22 -30.93
N ALA A 593 -30.93 -8.85 -31.44
CA ALA A 593 -32.15 -9.09 -30.68
C ALA A 593 -31.90 -9.90 -29.41
N GLU A 594 -31.04 -10.94 -29.49
CA GLU A 594 -30.71 -11.76 -28.32
C GLU A 594 -29.83 -10.99 -27.31
N ARG A 595 -28.95 -10.07 -27.76
CA ARG A 595 -28.19 -9.18 -26.88
C ARG A 595 -29.09 -8.19 -26.14
N GLU A 596 -29.99 -7.54 -26.86
CA GLU A 596 -30.94 -6.59 -26.25
C GLU A 596 -31.75 -7.28 -25.17
N LYS A 597 -32.18 -8.52 -25.40
CA LYS A 597 -32.93 -9.29 -24.44
C LYS A 597 -32.10 -9.66 -23.21
N ALA A 598 -30.84 -10.07 -23.40
CA ALA A 598 -29.91 -10.30 -22.29
C ALA A 598 -29.70 -9.05 -21.44
N ASP A 599 -29.48 -7.90 -22.08
CA ASP A 599 -29.25 -6.62 -21.38
C ASP A 599 -30.49 -6.13 -20.63
N GLN A 600 -31.72 -6.37 -21.16
CA GLN A 600 -32.97 -6.07 -20.47
C GLN A 600 -33.13 -6.94 -19.22
N LEU A 601 -32.85 -8.23 -19.32
CA LEU A 601 -32.93 -9.17 -18.20
C LEU A 601 -31.92 -8.86 -17.09
N GLU A 602 -30.73 -8.39 -17.45
CA GLU A 602 -29.71 -7.99 -16.47
C GLU A 602 -30.06 -6.66 -15.76
N LYS A 603 -30.65 -5.68 -16.48
CA LYS A 603 -31.13 -4.42 -15.90
C LYS A 603 -32.36 -4.60 -15.00
N SER A 604 -33.14 -5.64 -15.20
CA SER A 604 -34.35 -5.94 -14.42
C SER A 604 -34.08 -6.80 -13.16
N ARG A 605 -32.84 -7.24 -12.95
CA ARG A 605 -32.46 -7.89 -11.68
C ARG A 605 -32.33 -6.83 -10.59
N PRO A 606 -32.99 -7.03 -9.43
CA PRO A 606 -32.91 -6.12 -8.29
C PRO A 606 -31.51 -6.04 -7.68
#